data_b2db20b5e63343e4d75800d488a557af
#
_entry.id   b2db20b5e63343e4d75800d488a557af
#
_cell.length_a   1.000
_cell.length_b   1.000
_cell.length_c   1.000
_cell.angle_alpha   90.00
_cell.angle_beta   90.00
_cell.angle_gamma   90.00
#
_symmetry.space_group_name_H-M   'P 1'
#
loop_
_entity.id
_entity.type
_entity.pdbx_description
1 polymer ?
#
loop_
_entity_poly.entity_id
_entity_poly.type
_entity_poly.pdbx_seq_one_letter_code
_entity_poly.pdbx_strand_id
1 'polypeptide(L)'
;MTVGSSDFSNGGFTAALTAFSSPGDVPQQETASGTYAAQQSLSGTVSGGGLSETFSLVPYSTASYVYSTPANLSQVAGTWSGSLLDGETATLAISGSGSLSGASSSGCGFMGTAVPRPSGKNVFNVSLTFGAGPCALPGQTVAGIALVQQTTAGPELLVGLIDSSQTAATAFFGFQ
;
A
#
# COMPACT_ATOMS: atom_id res chain seq x y z
N MET A 1 -1.76 -8.82 -2.51
CA MET A 1 -2.10 -7.61 -1.69
C MET A 1 -3.47 -7.82 -1.08
N THR A 2 -3.65 -7.45 0.18
CA THR A 2 -4.95 -7.59 0.87
C THR A 2 -5.37 -6.23 1.40
N VAL A 3 -6.64 -5.88 1.21
CA VAL A 3 -7.25 -4.63 1.67
C VAL A 3 -8.57 -4.93 2.36
N GLY A 4 -9.02 -4.07 3.28
CA GLY A 4 -10.29 -4.30 3.96
C GLY A 4 -10.56 -3.34 5.10
N SER A 5 -11.62 -3.62 5.84
CA SER A 5 -12.02 -2.93 7.06
C SER A 5 -11.83 -3.83 8.27
N SER A 6 -11.54 -3.23 9.41
CA SER A 6 -11.33 -3.98 10.65
C SER A 6 -11.95 -3.27 11.84
N ASP A 7 -12.48 -4.06 12.78
CA ASP A 7 -12.99 -3.63 14.07
C ASP A 7 -12.09 -4.14 15.19
N PHE A 8 -11.69 -3.26 16.08
CA PHE A 8 -10.82 -3.56 17.22
C PHE A 8 -11.57 -3.25 18.52
N SER A 9 -11.74 -4.24 19.37
CA SER A 9 -12.38 -4.06 20.68
C SER A 9 -11.88 -5.06 21.71
N ASN A 10 -11.70 -4.62 22.95
CA ASN A 10 -11.39 -5.47 24.10
C ASN A 10 -10.22 -6.46 23.90
N GLY A 11 -9.19 -6.04 23.18
CA GLY A 11 -8.03 -6.89 22.88
C GLY A 11 -8.28 -7.91 21.76
N GLY A 12 -9.44 -7.93 21.15
CA GLY A 12 -9.78 -8.73 19.97
C GLY A 12 -9.95 -7.89 18.72
N PHE A 13 -9.86 -8.49 17.55
CA PHE A 13 -10.19 -7.86 16.28
C PHE A 13 -10.89 -8.84 15.33
N THR A 14 -11.66 -8.25 14.42
CA THR A 14 -12.20 -8.93 13.22
C THR A 14 -11.97 -8.03 12.01
N ALA A 15 -11.79 -8.63 10.84
CA ALA A 15 -11.64 -7.88 9.59
C ALA A 15 -12.31 -8.62 8.43
N ALA A 16 -12.95 -7.86 7.54
CA ALA A 16 -13.37 -8.32 6.23
C ALA A 16 -12.33 -7.83 5.20
N LEU A 17 -11.78 -8.75 4.43
CA LEU A 17 -10.63 -8.53 3.57
C LEU A 17 -10.96 -8.91 2.13
N THR A 18 -10.34 -8.23 1.19
CA THR A 18 -10.29 -8.61 -0.23
C THR A 18 -8.83 -8.86 -0.59
N ALA A 19 -8.50 -10.09 -0.96
CA ALA A 19 -7.16 -10.50 -1.35
C ALA A 19 -7.01 -10.47 -2.87
N PHE A 20 -5.90 -9.90 -3.33
CA PHE A 20 -5.48 -9.82 -4.72
C PHE A 20 -4.19 -10.64 -4.86
N SER A 21 -4.24 -11.77 -5.57
CA SER A 21 -3.11 -12.70 -5.71
C SER A 21 -2.24 -12.39 -6.91
N SER A 22 -2.83 -12.28 -8.08
CA SER A 22 -2.12 -12.00 -9.33
C SER A 22 -2.95 -11.06 -10.22
N PRO A 23 -2.31 -10.34 -11.15
CA PRO A 23 -3.03 -9.53 -12.12
C PRO A 23 -4.01 -10.38 -12.95
N GLY A 24 -5.27 -9.97 -12.99
CA GLY A 24 -6.33 -10.65 -13.73
C GLY A 24 -7.06 -11.76 -12.95
N ASP A 25 -6.61 -12.12 -11.77
CA ASP A 25 -7.33 -13.03 -10.89
C ASP A 25 -8.59 -12.35 -10.30
N VAL A 26 -9.61 -13.14 -10.04
CA VAL A 26 -10.79 -12.67 -9.32
C VAL A 26 -10.41 -12.44 -7.86
N PRO A 27 -10.63 -11.22 -7.32
CA PRO A 27 -10.34 -10.94 -5.92
C PRO A 27 -11.09 -11.90 -4.99
N GLN A 28 -10.38 -12.45 -4.00
CA GLN A 28 -10.94 -13.39 -3.04
C GLN A 28 -11.41 -12.67 -1.78
N GLN A 29 -12.59 -13.02 -1.29
CA GLN A 29 -13.08 -12.53 -0.01
C GLN A 29 -12.49 -13.38 1.11
N GLU A 30 -11.90 -12.73 2.10
CA GLU A 30 -11.29 -13.34 3.26
C GLU A 30 -11.81 -12.68 4.54
N THR A 31 -11.68 -13.37 5.64
CA THR A 31 -11.92 -12.83 6.96
C THR A 31 -10.68 -13.05 7.83
N ALA A 32 -10.38 -12.08 8.67
CA ALA A 32 -9.37 -12.26 9.70
C ALA A 32 -9.97 -12.03 11.08
N SER A 33 -9.49 -12.78 12.05
CA SER A 33 -9.83 -12.58 13.46
C SER A 33 -8.68 -12.97 14.36
N GLY A 34 -8.61 -12.38 15.55
CA GLY A 34 -7.54 -12.66 16.46
C GLY A 34 -7.50 -11.72 17.65
N THR A 35 -6.32 -11.58 18.23
CA THR A 35 -6.06 -10.76 19.41
C THR A 35 -4.97 -9.74 19.14
N TYR A 36 -5.02 -8.63 19.85
CA TYR A 36 -3.96 -7.62 19.83
C TYR A 36 -3.63 -7.12 21.23
N ALA A 37 -2.37 -6.76 21.42
CA ALA A 37 -1.91 -5.92 22.50
C ALA A 37 -1.32 -4.65 21.87
N ALA A 38 -1.89 -3.49 22.20
CA ALA A 38 -1.54 -2.22 21.57
C ALA A 38 -0.02 -1.96 21.62
N GLN A 39 0.59 -1.67 20.48
CA GLN A 39 2.04 -1.44 20.34
C GLN A 39 2.93 -2.63 20.73
N GLN A 40 2.39 -3.83 20.87
CA GLN A 40 3.16 -5.02 21.28
C GLN A 40 2.99 -6.19 20.29
N SER A 41 1.74 -6.55 19.96
CA SER A 41 1.50 -7.71 19.11
C SER A 41 0.13 -7.65 18.41
N LEU A 42 0.05 -8.33 17.28
CA LEU A 42 -1.18 -8.66 16.58
C LEU A 42 -1.06 -10.10 16.09
N SER A 43 -1.95 -10.98 16.52
CA SER A 43 -1.94 -12.39 16.12
C SER A 43 -3.34 -12.90 15.84
N GLY A 44 -3.45 -13.78 14.88
CA GLY A 44 -4.76 -14.29 14.48
C GLY A 44 -4.69 -15.25 13.32
N THR A 45 -5.87 -15.44 12.72
CA THR A 45 -6.07 -16.31 11.56
C THR A 45 -6.74 -15.52 10.44
N VAL A 46 -6.28 -15.71 9.23
CA VAL A 46 -6.95 -15.29 7.99
C VAL A 46 -7.57 -16.53 7.36
N SER A 47 -8.81 -16.44 6.93
CA SER A 47 -9.54 -17.55 6.30
C SER A 47 -10.32 -17.07 5.08
N GLY A 48 -10.22 -17.80 3.97
CA GLY A 48 -10.91 -17.53 2.71
C GLY A 48 -10.47 -18.49 1.61
N GLY A 49 -11.23 -18.63 0.55
CA GLY A 49 -10.89 -19.50 -0.58
C GLY A 49 -10.62 -20.97 -0.24
N GLY A 50 -11.12 -21.46 0.90
CA GLY A 50 -10.83 -22.81 1.40
C GLY A 50 -9.50 -22.97 2.13
N LEU A 51 -8.77 -21.88 2.33
CA LEU A 51 -7.50 -21.82 3.07
C LEU A 51 -7.70 -21.13 4.42
N SER A 52 -6.83 -21.48 5.36
CA SER A 52 -6.76 -20.84 6.68
C SER A 52 -5.30 -20.76 7.11
N GLU A 53 -4.82 -19.54 7.35
CA GLU A 53 -3.45 -19.28 7.73
C GLU A 53 -3.38 -18.49 9.04
N THR A 54 -2.42 -18.82 9.90
CA THR A 54 -2.17 -18.09 11.14
C THR A 54 -1.03 -17.09 10.96
N PHE A 55 -1.12 -15.95 11.63
CA PHE A 55 -0.05 -14.96 11.67
C PHE A 55 0.23 -14.48 13.07
N SER A 56 1.46 -14.04 13.30
CA SER A 56 1.89 -13.37 14.52
C SER A 56 2.84 -12.24 14.16
N LEU A 57 2.43 -11.03 14.47
CA LEU A 57 3.14 -9.81 14.11
C LEU A 57 3.56 -9.06 15.39
N VAL A 58 4.73 -8.47 15.34
CA VAL A 58 5.27 -7.55 16.35
C VAL A 58 5.51 -6.17 15.71
N PRO A 59 5.55 -5.09 16.48
CA PRO A 59 5.82 -3.77 15.93
C PRO A 59 7.14 -3.75 15.17
N TYR A 60 7.13 -3.09 14.03
CA TYR A 60 8.34 -2.84 13.27
C TYR A 60 9.30 -1.94 14.07
N SER A 61 10.59 -2.07 13.83
CA SER A 61 11.61 -1.26 14.54
C SER A 61 11.36 0.23 14.35
N THR A 62 11.33 0.98 15.45
CA THR A 62 11.18 2.44 15.43
C THR A 62 12.35 3.16 14.75
N ALA A 63 13.51 2.50 14.61
CA ALA A 63 14.63 3.03 13.84
C ALA A 63 14.36 3.05 12.34
N SER A 64 13.50 2.14 11.84
CA SER A 64 13.17 2.01 10.41
C SER A 64 11.91 2.79 10.03
N TYR A 65 10.94 2.89 10.94
CA TYR A 65 9.68 3.58 10.68
C TYR A 65 9.01 4.06 11.97
N VAL A 66 8.67 5.34 12.04
CA VAL A 66 7.99 5.94 13.20
C VAL A 66 6.56 6.34 12.78
N TYR A 67 5.59 5.49 13.06
CA TYR A 67 4.18 5.70 12.70
C TYR A 67 3.55 6.91 13.37
N SER A 68 3.95 7.23 14.61
CA SER A 68 3.33 8.28 15.44
C SER A 68 3.75 9.70 15.08
N THR A 69 4.72 9.90 14.19
CA THR A 69 5.11 11.24 13.69
C THR A 69 4.26 11.64 12.49
N PRO A 70 3.92 12.92 12.33
CA PRO A 70 3.25 13.39 11.11
C PRO A 70 4.09 13.16 9.86
N ALA A 71 3.44 12.71 8.79
CA ALA A 71 4.06 12.60 7.48
C ALA A 71 4.45 14.00 6.94
N ASN A 72 5.59 14.09 6.26
CA ASN A 72 6.07 15.30 5.61
C ASN A 72 6.44 14.99 4.16
N LEU A 73 6.06 15.86 3.23
CA LEU A 73 6.32 15.67 1.80
C LEU A 73 7.80 15.52 1.46
N SER A 74 8.71 16.10 2.25
CA SER A 74 10.16 15.89 2.06
C SER A 74 10.60 14.43 2.21
N GLN A 75 9.80 13.58 2.85
CA GLN A 75 10.11 12.15 3.01
C GLN A 75 9.85 11.35 1.72
N VAL A 76 8.88 11.79 0.91
CA VAL A 76 8.48 11.09 -0.33
C VAL A 76 8.94 11.83 -1.59
N ALA A 77 9.34 13.10 -1.48
CA ALA A 77 9.79 13.88 -2.62
C ALA A 77 11.10 13.30 -3.21
N GLY A 78 11.13 13.13 -4.52
CA GLY A 78 12.26 12.55 -5.24
C GLY A 78 11.82 11.60 -6.34
N THR A 79 12.78 10.88 -6.89
CA THR A 79 12.54 9.85 -7.90
C THR A 79 12.77 8.47 -7.28
N TRP A 80 11.80 7.60 -7.44
CA TRP A 80 11.79 6.25 -6.91
C TRP A 80 11.75 5.26 -8.06
N SER A 81 12.59 4.24 -8.02
CA SER A 81 12.61 3.16 -9.01
C SER A 81 12.39 1.83 -8.29
N GLY A 82 11.54 0.97 -8.84
CA GLY A 82 11.18 -0.25 -8.15
C GLY A 82 10.29 -1.17 -8.95
N SER A 83 9.67 -2.12 -8.24
CA SER A 83 8.83 -3.18 -8.81
C SER A 83 7.37 -3.01 -8.44
N LEU A 84 6.51 -3.42 -9.36
CA LEU A 84 5.07 -3.60 -9.17
C LEU A 84 4.75 -5.05 -8.79
N LEU A 85 3.53 -5.31 -8.32
CA LEU A 85 3.08 -6.67 -7.93
C LEU A 85 3.08 -7.67 -9.11
N ASP A 86 2.92 -7.19 -10.33
CA ASP A 86 2.91 -8.01 -11.55
C ASP A 86 4.32 -8.35 -12.09
N GLY A 87 5.36 -7.88 -11.40
CA GLY A 87 6.75 -8.05 -11.79
C GLY A 87 7.28 -7.00 -12.77
N GLU A 88 6.45 -6.06 -13.24
CA GLU A 88 6.94 -4.91 -13.97
C GLU A 88 7.79 -4.00 -13.09
N THR A 89 8.69 -3.25 -13.69
CA THR A 89 9.37 -2.15 -13.03
C THR A 89 8.68 -0.83 -13.33
N ALA A 90 8.80 0.12 -12.41
CA ALA A 90 8.27 1.46 -12.60
C ALA A 90 9.22 2.52 -12.04
N THR A 91 9.16 3.70 -12.63
CA THR A 91 9.78 4.91 -12.08
C THR A 91 8.69 5.88 -11.69
N LEU A 92 8.79 6.44 -10.50
CA LEU A 92 7.83 7.33 -9.88
C LEU A 92 8.55 8.59 -9.39
N ALA A 93 8.12 9.76 -9.86
CA ALA A 93 8.61 11.05 -9.39
C ALA A 93 7.55 11.74 -8.55
N ILE A 94 7.90 12.17 -7.35
CA ILE A 94 7.04 12.94 -6.44
C ILE A 94 7.69 14.29 -6.18
N SER A 95 6.98 15.37 -6.46
CA SER A 95 7.45 16.72 -6.21
C SER A 95 7.37 17.11 -4.72
N GLY A 96 8.06 18.16 -4.31
CA GLY A 96 7.92 18.72 -2.95
C GLY A 96 6.53 19.29 -2.62
N SER A 97 5.64 19.45 -3.61
CA SER A 97 4.24 19.80 -3.43
C SER A 97 3.30 18.59 -3.42
N GLY A 98 3.84 17.37 -3.58
CA GLY A 98 3.07 16.12 -3.59
C GLY A 98 2.47 15.75 -4.94
N SER A 99 2.77 16.47 -6.03
CA SER A 99 2.40 16.02 -7.38
C SER A 99 3.22 14.79 -7.75
N LEU A 100 2.55 13.79 -8.31
CA LEU A 100 3.10 12.48 -8.62
C LEU A 100 2.99 12.23 -10.12
N SER A 101 4.03 11.69 -10.75
CA SER A 101 4.02 11.21 -12.14
C SER A 101 4.99 10.05 -12.30
N GLY A 102 4.75 9.21 -13.28
CA GLY A 102 5.63 8.07 -13.53
C GLY A 102 5.23 7.24 -14.74
N ALA A 103 5.99 6.18 -14.97
CA ALA A 103 5.70 5.19 -15.98
C ALA A 103 6.24 3.82 -15.59
N SER A 104 5.56 2.75 -16.05
CA SER A 104 6.05 1.37 -15.95
C SER A 104 6.90 0.97 -17.16
N SER A 105 7.57 -0.15 -17.05
CA SER A 105 8.40 -0.71 -18.13
C SER A 105 7.61 -1.11 -19.38
N SER A 106 6.31 -1.35 -19.25
CA SER A 106 5.41 -1.57 -20.40
C SER A 106 5.01 -0.26 -21.11
N GLY A 107 5.39 0.91 -20.56
CA GLY A 107 5.05 2.23 -21.10
C GLY A 107 3.72 2.79 -20.57
N CYS A 108 3.11 2.17 -19.57
CA CYS A 108 1.96 2.74 -18.89
C CYS A 108 2.36 3.99 -18.09
N GLY A 109 1.98 5.16 -18.58
CA GLY A 109 2.15 6.43 -17.88
C GLY A 109 1.04 6.65 -16.87
N PHE A 110 1.36 7.32 -15.76
CA PHE A 110 0.38 7.67 -14.72
C PHE A 110 0.75 9.00 -14.04
N MET A 111 -0.27 9.65 -13.48
CA MET A 111 -0.11 10.89 -12.73
C MET A 111 -1.06 10.94 -11.54
N GLY A 112 -0.72 11.73 -10.53
CA GLY A 112 -1.55 11.80 -9.33
C GLY A 112 -1.00 12.72 -8.26
N THR A 113 -1.34 12.40 -7.01
CA THR A 113 -0.92 13.15 -5.82
C THR A 113 -0.60 12.24 -4.65
N ALA A 114 0.35 12.66 -3.83
CA ALA A 114 0.63 12.11 -2.51
C ALA A 114 0.46 13.24 -1.49
N VAL A 115 -0.41 13.03 -0.50
CA VAL A 115 -0.75 14.06 0.50
C VAL A 115 -0.60 13.47 1.90
N PRO A 116 0.07 14.14 2.84
CA PRO A 116 0.11 13.69 4.24
C PRO A 116 -1.29 13.42 4.78
N ARG A 117 -1.47 12.27 5.43
CA ARG A 117 -2.77 11.90 5.99
C ARG A 117 -3.15 12.83 7.14
N PRO A 118 -4.38 13.40 7.17
CA PRO A 118 -4.81 14.33 8.22
C PRO A 118 -4.80 13.76 9.65
N SER A 119 -4.67 12.45 9.79
CA SER A 119 -4.59 11.77 11.11
C SER A 119 -3.34 12.14 11.93
N GLY A 120 -2.38 12.88 11.38
CA GLY A 120 -1.10 13.19 12.03
C GLY A 120 -0.18 11.97 12.17
N LYS A 121 -0.41 10.93 11.39
CA LYS A 121 0.43 9.73 11.31
C LYS A 121 1.35 9.78 10.11
N ASN A 122 2.43 9.00 10.14
CA ASN A 122 3.45 8.94 9.09
C ASN A 122 2.96 8.13 7.87
N VAL A 123 1.85 8.53 7.31
CA VAL A 123 1.22 7.88 6.16
C VAL A 123 0.76 8.96 5.18
N PHE A 124 0.91 8.71 3.89
CA PHE A 124 0.40 9.55 2.82
C PHE A 124 -0.85 8.91 2.22
N ASN A 125 -1.86 9.72 1.90
CA ASN A 125 -2.92 9.33 1.01
C ASN A 125 -2.42 9.55 -0.43
N VAL A 126 -2.61 8.55 -1.27
CA VAL A 126 -2.21 8.61 -2.70
C VAL A 126 -3.44 8.44 -3.56
N SER A 127 -3.53 9.25 -4.59
CA SER A 127 -4.47 9.09 -5.70
C SER A 127 -3.69 9.13 -7.00
N LEU A 128 -3.95 8.17 -7.90
CA LEU A 128 -3.22 8.00 -9.14
C LEU A 128 -4.19 7.72 -10.27
N THR A 129 -4.06 8.41 -11.40
CA THR A 129 -4.83 8.18 -12.62
C THR A 129 -3.91 7.63 -13.69
N PHE A 130 -4.27 6.48 -14.24
CA PHE A 130 -3.55 5.87 -15.36
C PHE A 130 -3.80 6.63 -16.66
N GLY A 131 -2.80 6.70 -17.51
CA GLY A 131 -2.92 7.21 -18.87
C GLY A 131 -3.76 6.31 -19.77
N ALA A 132 -3.75 6.61 -21.07
CA ALA A 132 -4.29 5.71 -22.09
C ALA A 132 -3.44 4.42 -22.16
N GLY A 133 -3.80 3.47 -23.03
CA GLY A 133 -2.98 2.27 -23.20
C GLY A 133 -1.48 2.58 -23.39
N PRO A 134 -0.57 1.70 -22.96
CA PRO A 134 -0.80 0.27 -22.66
C PRO A 134 -1.16 -0.04 -21.18
N CYS A 135 -1.71 0.89 -20.43
CA CYS A 135 -2.11 0.66 -19.04
C CYS A 135 -3.20 -0.41 -18.92
N ALA A 136 -3.13 -1.26 -17.90
CA ALA A 136 -4.15 -2.27 -17.62
C ALA A 136 -5.51 -1.67 -17.20
N LEU A 137 -5.50 -0.46 -16.63
CA LEU A 137 -6.69 0.30 -16.22
C LEU A 137 -6.70 1.70 -16.89
N PRO A 138 -6.87 1.79 -18.24
CA PRO A 138 -6.73 3.03 -18.99
C PRO A 138 -7.72 4.10 -18.50
N GLY A 139 -7.22 5.29 -18.16
CA GLY A 139 -8.01 6.42 -17.70
C GLY A 139 -8.65 6.26 -16.32
N GLN A 140 -8.47 5.14 -15.65
CA GLN A 140 -9.04 4.92 -14.33
C GLN A 140 -8.19 5.54 -13.22
N THR A 141 -8.85 5.91 -12.13
CA THR A 141 -8.20 6.41 -10.93
C THR A 141 -8.24 5.35 -9.83
N VAL A 142 -7.10 5.12 -9.22
CA VAL A 142 -6.93 4.27 -8.04
C VAL A 142 -6.48 5.12 -6.86
N ALA A 143 -6.82 4.68 -5.65
CA ALA A 143 -6.46 5.41 -4.44
C ALA A 143 -5.94 4.45 -3.36
N GLY A 144 -5.18 4.98 -2.42
CA GLY A 144 -4.64 4.19 -1.33
C GLY A 144 -3.66 4.94 -0.46
N ILE A 145 -2.62 4.26 -0.02
CA ILE A 145 -1.66 4.81 0.92
C ILE A 145 -0.23 4.59 0.46
N ALA A 146 0.66 5.45 0.94
CA ALA A 146 2.10 5.28 0.85
C ALA A 146 2.75 5.52 2.21
N LEU A 147 3.91 4.89 2.39
CA LEU A 147 4.82 5.15 3.50
C LEU A 147 6.27 5.02 3.04
N VAL A 148 7.18 5.67 3.76
CA VAL A 148 8.62 5.52 3.55
C VAL A 148 9.22 4.89 4.79
N GLN A 149 9.92 3.79 4.63
CA GLN A 149 10.70 3.16 5.67
C GLN A 149 12.20 3.24 5.38
N GLN A 150 13.02 3.19 6.43
CA GLN A 150 14.47 3.11 6.30
C GLN A 150 14.89 1.65 6.29
N THR A 151 15.64 1.27 5.27
CA THR A 151 16.25 -0.07 5.16
C THR A 151 17.77 0.04 5.14
N THR A 152 18.46 -1.08 5.15
CA THR A 152 19.92 -1.11 4.99
C THR A 152 20.39 -0.63 3.61
N ALA A 153 19.51 -0.69 2.61
CA ALA A 153 19.75 -0.21 1.25
C ALA A 153 19.41 1.27 1.05
N GLY A 154 18.82 1.92 2.05
CA GLY A 154 18.34 3.30 1.99
C GLY A 154 16.83 3.42 2.21
N PRO A 155 16.26 4.62 1.94
CA PRO A 155 14.83 4.82 2.03
C PRO A 155 14.08 3.99 0.97
N GLU A 156 13.07 3.29 1.42
CA GLU A 156 12.15 2.50 0.57
C GLU A 156 10.75 3.09 0.64
N LEU A 157 10.17 3.35 -0.53
CA LEU A 157 8.78 3.78 -0.69
C LEU A 157 7.90 2.56 -0.95
N LEU A 158 6.90 2.38 -0.09
CA LEU A 158 5.86 1.37 -0.25
C LEU A 158 4.55 2.09 -0.59
N VAL A 159 3.90 1.69 -1.68
CA VAL A 159 2.61 2.23 -2.11
C VAL A 159 1.64 1.07 -2.33
N GLY A 160 0.44 1.19 -1.80
CA GLY A 160 -0.64 0.23 -2.06
C GLY A 160 -1.88 0.99 -2.54
N LEU A 161 -2.41 0.62 -3.69
CA LEU A 161 -3.53 1.29 -4.37
C LEU A 161 -4.60 0.29 -4.77
N ILE A 162 -5.85 0.72 -4.74
CA ILE A 162 -7.02 -0.06 -5.13
C ILE A 162 -7.97 0.82 -5.94
N ASP A 163 -8.67 0.24 -6.90
CA ASP A 163 -9.76 0.91 -7.62
C ASP A 163 -11.01 1.05 -6.73
N SER A 164 -11.90 1.95 -7.10
CA SER A 164 -13.10 2.25 -6.29
C SER A 164 -14.09 1.09 -6.22
N SER A 165 -14.06 0.17 -7.18
CA SER A 165 -14.90 -1.03 -7.20
C SER A 165 -14.29 -2.22 -6.43
N GLN A 166 -13.04 -2.08 -5.95
CA GLN A 166 -12.29 -3.15 -5.28
C GLN A 166 -12.12 -4.41 -6.13
N THR A 167 -11.99 -4.22 -7.44
CA THR A 167 -11.77 -5.31 -8.39
C THR A 167 -10.34 -5.40 -8.88
N ALA A 168 -9.55 -4.33 -8.71
CA ALA A 168 -8.15 -4.28 -9.09
C ALA A 168 -7.32 -3.56 -8.02
N ALA A 169 -6.14 -4.08 -7.77
CA ALA A 169 -5.18 -3.49 -6.85
C ALA A 169 -3.77 -3.58 -7.41
N THR A 170 -2.90 -2.66 -7.00
CA THR A 170 -1.47 -2.70 -7.29
C THR A 170 -0.67 -2.25 -6.08
N ALA A 171 0.59 -2.65 -6.03
CA ALA A 171 1.54 -2.11 -5.08
C ALA A 171 2.86 -1.80 -5.79
N PHE A 172 3.58 -0.84 -5.25
CA PHE A 172 4.91 -0.43 -5.69
C PHE A 172 5.87 -0.49 -4.51
N PHE A 173 7.05 -1.02 -4.75
CA PHE A 173 8.16 -1.13 -3.81
C PHE A 173 9.39 -0.54 -4.49
N GLY A 174 9.84 0.63 -4.06
CA GLY A 174 10.92 1.33 -4.76
C GLY A 174 11.90 2.05 -3.84
N PHE A 175 13.08 2.28 -4.37
CA PHE A 175 14.19 2.97 -3.72
C PHE A 175 14.55 4.25 -4.47
N GLN A 176 15.15 5.20 -3.76
CA GLN A 176 15.75 6.41 -4.37
C GLN A 176 17.13 6.11 -4.91
#